data_49c1b19e3a90ddc2bfb3e50f2fd5ed81
#
_entry.id   49c1b19e3a90ddc2bfb3e50f2fd5ed81
#
_cell.length_a   1.000
_cell.length_b   1.000
_cell.length_c   1.000
_cell.angle_alpha   90.00
_cell.angle_beta   90.00
_cell.angle_gamma   90.00
#
_symmetry.space_group_name_H-M   'P 1'
#
loop_
_entity.id
_entity.type
_entity.pdbx_description
1 polymer ?
#
loop_
_entity_poly.entity_id
_entity_poly.type
_entity_poly.pdbx_seq_one_letter_code
_entity_poly.pdbx_strand_id
1 'polypeptide(L)'
;GKWGAPDHTLFQRFLKDLKEEKQQEPFFKIVQTSSSHEPFEVPFYRLDDKVLNAFAYADSCVGDFVRQYKETPMWKNTLIVLVPDHLGAYPRPVENPLEGHTIPLILIGGAVKEPRVVDTYASQIDIAATLLSQLGLPHDDFTFSKNIFNPSSPHFGYFTEPTLFGMVTAENQLVYNLDANTVQIDEGTEKGANLEKGKAFLQKLMTWLSDKIRQIHLLIIRFIL
;
A
#
# COMPACT_ATOMS: atom_id res chain seq x y z
N GLY A 1 7.61 19.37 12.92
CA GLY A 1 7.35 19.83 11.55
C GLY A 1 5.87 20.07 11.29
N LYS A 2 5.52 20.51 10.10
CA LYS A 2 4.12 20.78 9.69
C LYS A 2 3.22 19.54 9.81
N TRP A 3 3.80 18.37 9.54
CA TRP A 3 3.07 17.09 9.51
C TRP A 3 3.30 16.22 10.75
N GLY A 4 3.96 16.73 11.78
CA GLY A 4 4.20 16.02 13.02
C GLY A 4 5.68 15.90 13.40
N ALA A 5 6.01 14.87 14.17
CA ALA A 5 7.38 14.60 14.58
C ALA A 5 8.20 14.06 13.39
N PRO A 6 9.50 14.37 13.29
CA PRO A 6 10.38 13.73 12.34
C PRO A 6 10.43 12.21 12.51
N ASP A 7 10.64 11.46 11.42
CA ASP A 7 10.54 10.00 11.41
C ASP A 7 11.49 9.32 12.41
N HIS A 8 12.70 9.85 12.65
CA HIS A 8 13.58 9.29 13.68
C HIS A 8 12.94 9.33 15.08
N THR A 9 12.26 10.44 15.43
CA THR A 9 11.55 10.58 16.72
C THR A 9 10.37 9.60 16.79
N LEU A 10 9.62 9.46 15.70
CA LEU A 10 8.53 8.51 15.57
C LEU A 10 9.01 7.09 15.82
N PHE A 11 10.05 6.65 15.12
CA PHE A 11 10.59 5.30 15.25
C PHE A 11 11.26 5.04 16.62
N GLN A 12 11.93 6.03 17.20
CA GLN A 12 12.46 5.92 18.56
C GLN A 12 11.34 5.69 19.58
N ARG A 13 10.26 6.46 19.48
CA ARG A 13 9.10 6.29 20.35
C ARG A 13 8.44 4.93 20.12
N PHE A 14 8.22 4.56 18.88
CA PHE A 14 7.61 3.28 18.53
C PHE A 14 8.45 2.07 19.04
N LEU A 15 9.75 2.12 18.85
CA LEU A 15 10.65 1.08 19.35
C LEU A 15 10.65 0.99 20.89
N LYS A 16 10.59 2.15 21.56
CA LYS A 16 10.46 2.22 23.02
C LYS A 16 9.17 1.55 23.48
N ASP A 17 8.04 1.92 22.88
CA ASP A 17 6.73 1.37 23.23
C ASP A 17 6.67 -0.15 22.99
N LEU A 18 7.27 -0.64 21.87
CA LEU A 18 7.39 -2.08 21.62
C LEU A 18 8.21 -2.83 22.67
N LYS A 19 9.23 -2.21 23.25
CA LYS A 19 10.11 -2.83 24.28
C LYS A 19 9.52 -2.76 25.69
N GLU A 20 8.82 -1.68 26.02
CA GLU A 20 8.32 -1.40 27.37
C GLU A 20 6.89 -1.93 27.59
N GLU A 21 6.06 -1.92 26.57
CA GLU A 21 4.72 -2.47 26.66
C GLU A 21 4.77 -4.00 26.62
N LYS A 22 4.03 -4.64 27.53
CA LYS A 22 3.81 -6.07 27.48
C LYS A 22 2.89 -6.38 26.29
N GLN A 23 3.47 -6.68 25.13
CA GLN A 23 2.68 -7.00 23.92
C GLN A 23 1.90 -8.29 24.15
N GLN A 24 0.59 -8.24 23.91
CA GLN A 24 -0.24 -9.43 23.83
C GLN A 24 -0.16 -9.96 22.40
N GLU A 25 0.42 -11.12 22.22
CA GLU A 25 0.51 -11.76 20.90
C GLU A 25 -0.79 -12.51 20.53
N PRO A 26 -1.19 -12.49 19.24
CA PRO A 26 -0.60 -11.72 18.15
C PRO A 26 -0.95 -10.22 18.24
N PHE A 27 -0.08 -9.35 17.78
CA PHE A 27 -0.37 -7.91 17.67
C PHE A 27 -0.18 -7.40 16.25
N PHE A 28 -0.89 -6.31 15.93
CA PHE A 28 -0.78 -5.58 14.69
C PHE A 28 -0.58 -4.10 15.00
N LYS A 29 0.48 -3.50 14.47
CA LYS A 29 0.84 -2.09 14.66
C LYS A 29 1.07 -1.45 13.29
N ILE A 30 0.60 -0.21 13.13
CA ILE A 30 0.84 0.60 11.93
C ILE A 30 1.63 1.83 12.34
N VAL A 31 2.67 2.14 11.57
CA VAL A 31 3.46 3.37 11.71
C VAL A 31 3.44 4.09 10.37
N GLN A 32 2.96 5.33 10.38
CA GLN A 32 2.96 6.19 9.20
C GLN A 32 4.10 7.20 9.32
N THR A 33 5.01 7.17 8.34
CA THR A 33 6.09 8.16 8.18
C THR A 33 5.56 9.41 7.48
N SER A 34 6.22 10.55 7.66
CA SER A 34 5.80 11.81 7.03
C SER A 34 6.98 12.67 6.55
N SER A 35 8.21 12.28 6.82
CA SER A 35 9.38 13.12 6.52
C SER A 35 9.70 13.21 5.03
N SER A 36 9.21 12.28 4.22
CA SER A 36 9.30 12.30 2.75
C SER A 36 8.22 13.15 2.08
N HIS A 37 7.41 13.89 2.86
CA HIS A 37 6.36 14.77 2.38
C HIS A 37 6.79 16.25 2.40
N GLU A 38 6.13 17.08 1.59
CA GLU A 38 6.32 18.54 1.63
C GLU A 38 6.12 19.09 3.05
N PRO A 39 6.94 20.05 3.47
CA PRO A 39 7.92 20.86 2.75
C PRO A 39 9.31 20.25 2.63
N PHE A 40 9.52 18.97 2.86
CA PHE A 40 10.80 18.23 2.79
C PHE A 40 11.86 18.78 3.75
N GLU A 41 11.43 19.27 4.91
CA GLU A 41 12.32 19.80 5.95
C GLU A 41 12.64 18.71 6.96
N VAL A 42 13.87 18.23 6.94
CA VAL A 42 14.35 17.15 7.79
C VAL A 42 15.64 17.56 8.52
N PRO A 43 15.89 17.05 9.74
CA PRO A 43 17.11 17.34 10.49
C PRO A 43 18.31 16.51 9.97
N PHE A 44 18.59 16.60 8.68
CA PHE A 44 19.53 15.74 7.99
C PHE A 44 19.97 16.43 6.70
N TYR A 45 21.28 16.54 6.47
CA TYR A 45 21.84 17.23 5.32
C TYR A 45 22.99 16.39 4.76
N ARG A 46 22.67 15.47 3.85
CA ARG A 46 23.65 14.65 3.15
C ARG A 46 23.61 14.83 1.64
N LEU A 47 22.49 15.35 1.12
CA LEU A 47 22.29 15.60 -0.30
C LEU A 47 21.88 17.06 -0.50
N ASP A 48 22.38 17.70 -1.56
CA ASP A 48 22.09 19.10 -1.88
C ASP A 48 20.62 19.28 -2.31
N ASP A 49 20.05 18.27 -2.99
CA ASP A 49 18.65 18.28 -3.38
C ASP A 49 17.76 18.00 -2.16
N LYS A 50 16.89 18.95 -1.85
CA LYS A 50 16.03 18.93 -0.66
C LYS A 50 15.08 17.72 -0.64
N VAL A 51 14.51 17.36 -1.79
CA VAL A 51 13.55 16.25 -1.91
C VAL A 51 14.26 14.91 -1.75
N LEU A 52 15.35 14.71 -2.51
CA LEU A 52 16.16 13.50 -2.39
C LEU A 52 16.76 13.34 -0.99
N ASN A 53 17.14 14.47 -0.37
CA ASN A 53 17.66 14.46 0.99
C ASN A 53 16.56 14.00 2.00
N ALA A 54 15.33 14.45 1.83
CA ALA A 54 14.20 14.01 2.66
C ALA A 54 13.87 12.52 2.46
N PHE A 55 13.95 12.02 1.23
CA PHE A 55 13.77 10.59 0.95
C PHE A 55 14.89 9.75 1.57
N ALA A 56 16.16 10.17 1.40
CA ALA A 56 17.30 9.49 2.03
C ALA A 56 17.21 9.51 3.56
N TYR A 57 16.69 10.57 4.13
CA TYR A 57 16.42 10.64 5.57
C TYR A 57 15.35 9.64 6.00
N ALA A 58 14.20 9.60 5.34
CA ALA A 58 13.14 8.65 5.66
C ALA A 58 13.62 7.19 5.55
N ASP A 59 14.34 6.85 4.47
CA ASP A 59 14.97 5.54 4.28
C ASP A 59 15.95 5.21 5.43
N SER A 60 16.80 6.17 5.82
CA SER A 60 17.73 5.97 6.94
C SER A 60 17.01 5.70 8.26
N CYS A 61 15.88 6.37 8.52
CA CYS A 61 15.07 6.17 9.73
C CYS A 61 14.45 4.76 9.76
N VAL A 62 13.91 4.29 8.63
CA VAL A 62 13.41 2.91 8.48
C VAL A 62 14.54 1.91 8.72
N GLY A 63 15.70 2.11 8.08
CA GLY A 63 16.87 1.26 8.23
C GLY A 63 17.39 1.19 9.68
N ASP A 64 17.43 2.32 10.38
CA ASP A 64 17.81 2.41 11.79
C ASP A 64 16.84 1.65 12.69
N PHE A 65 15.54 1.83 12.46
CA PHE A 65 14.50 1.10 13.18
C PHE A 65 14.66 -0.42 12.99
N VAL A 66 14.79 -0.87 11.75
CA VAL A 66 14.94 -2.30 11.42
C VAL A 66 16.18 -2.89 12.08
N ARG A 67 17.33 -2.20 12.03
CA ARG A 67 18.56 -2.64 12.69
C ARG A 67 18.36 -2.82 14.20
N GLN A 68 17.76 -1.83 14.89
CA GLN A 68 17.53 -1.89 16.33
C GLN A 68 16.46 -2.93 16.71
N TYR A 69 15.42 -3.07 15.89
CA TYR A 69 14.36 -4.04 16.15
C TYR A 69 14.84 -5.49 15.96
N LYS A 70 15.77 -5.70 15.04
CA LYS A 70 16.42 -7.00 14.79
C LYS A 70 17.14 -7.55 16.01
N GLU A 71 17.62 -6.69 16.92
CA GLU A 71 18.26 -7.07 18.16
C GLU A 71 17.26 -7.46 19.27
N THR A 72 15.95 -7.37 19.02
CA THR A 72 14.91 -7.75 19.99
C THR A 72 14.48 -9.21 19.83
N PRO A 73 14.02 -9.87 20.90
CA PRO A 73 13.47 -11.23 20.81
C PRO A 73 12.23 -11.31 19.88
N MET A 74 11.49 -10.23 19.73
CA MET A 74 10.28 -10.14 18.91
C MET A 74 10.58 -10.31 17.43
N TRP A 75 11.77 -9.93 16.97
CA TRP A 75 12.16 -10.02 15.54
C TRP A 75 11.85 -11.36 14.92
N LYS A 76 12.14 -12.44 15.62
CA LYS A 76 12.01 -13.81 15.11
C LYS A 76 10.61 -14.14 14.56
N ASN A 77 9.56 -13.62 15.18
CA ASN A 77 8.16 -13.86 14.81
C ASN A 77 7.49 -12.63 14.17
N THR A 78 8.27 -11.63 13.78
CA THR A 78 7.73 -10.41 13.21
C THR A 78 7.84 -10.40 11.70
N LEU A 79 6.75 -10.00 11.04
CA LEU A 79 6.72 -9.56 9.65
C LEU A 79 6.55 -8.04 9.63
N ILE A 80 7.46 -7.35 8.97
CA ILE A 80 7.37 -5.91 8.70
C ILE A 80 6.99 -5.75 7.23
N VAL A 81 5.94 -4.98 6.98
CA VAL A 81 5.46 -4.63 5.64
C VAL A 81 5.80 -3.17 5.40
N LEU A 82 6.63 -2.89 4.38
CA LEU A 82 6.95 -1.55 3.93
C LEU A 82 6.18 -1.30 2.63
N VAL A 83 5.32 -0.31 2.64
CA VAL A 83 4.51 0.07 1.50
C VAL A 83 4.31 1.59 1.49
N PRO A 84 4.62 2.29 0.38
CA PRO A 84 4.24 3.68 0.24
C PRO A 84 2.74 3.79 -0.06
N ASP A 85 2.16 4.95 0.25
CA ASP A 85 0.78 5.28 -0.12
C ASP A 85 0.65 5.55 -1.62
N HIS A 86 1.63 6.24 -2.22
CA HIS A 86 1.72 6.50 -3.66
C HIS A 86 3.18 6.78 -4.08
N LEU A 87 3.40 6.91 -5.38
CA LEU A 87 4.69 7.34 -5.94
C LEU A 87 4.89 8.84 -5.70
N GLY A 88 6.10 9.23 -5.35
CA GLY A 88 6.48 10.64 -5.25
C GLY A 88 6.65 11.30 -6.63
N ALA A 89 6.09 12.50 -6.80
CA ALA A 89 6.20 13.28 -8.04
C ALA A 89 7.54 14.03 -8.12
N TYR A 90 8.66 13.31 -8.27
CA TYR A 90 9.99 13.89 -8.35
C TYR A 90 10.86 13.17 -9.40
N PRO A 91 11.70 13.92 -10.18
CA PRO A 91 11.88 15.39 -10.21
C PRO A 91 10.73 16.13 -10.88
N ARG A 92 9.80 15.45 -11.45
CA ARG A 92 8.59 15.95 -12.12
C ARG A 92 7.45 14.96 -11.95
N PRO A 93 6.19 15.38 -12.11
CA PRO A 93 5.06 14.47 -12.15
C PRO A 93 5.25 13.37 -13.20
N VAL A 94 4.85 12.16 -12.87
CA VAL A 94 4.85 11.04 -13.82
C VAL A 94 3.60 11.15 -14.68
N GLU A 95 3.78 11.35 -15.99
CA GLU A 95 2.67 11.56 -16.92
C GLU A 95 1.95 10.25 -17.27
N ASN A 96 2.67 9.13 -17.28
CA ASN A 96 2.09 7.81 -17.54
C ASN A 96 1.39 7.30 -16.27
N PRO A 97 0.04 7.13 -16.29
CA PRO A 97 -0.69 6.66 -15.11
C PRO A 97 -0.25 5.27 -14.62
N LEU A 98 0.21 4.39 -15.51
CA LEU A 98 0.71 3.06 -15.12
C LEU A 98 1.98 3.16 -14.27
N GLU A 99 2.91 4.02 -14.65
CA GLU A 99 4.13 4.28 -13.90
C GLU A 99 3.79 5.00 -12.58
N GLY A 100 2.90 5.98 -12.62
CA GLY A 100 2.47 6.79 -11.47
C GLY A 100 1.81 5.95 -10.37
N HIS A 101 1.23 4.80 -10.71
CA HIS A 101 0.60 3.88 -9.76
C HIS A 101 1.46 2.64 -9.46
N THR A 102 2.70 2.59 -9.93
CA THR A 102 3.62 1.50 -9.63
C THR A 102 4.41 1.81 -8.37
N ILE A 103 4.22 1.03 -7.32
CA ILE A 103 4.88 1.19 -6.03
C ILE A 103 5.53 -0.11 -5.56
N PRO A 104 6.61 -0.05 -4.77
CA PRO A 104 7.19 -1.24 -4.15
C PRO A 104 6.34 -1.74 -2.98
N LEU A 105 6.30 -3.05 -2.80
CA LEU A 105 5.85 -3.71 -1.58
C LEU A 105 7.00 -4.59 -1.07
N ILE A 106 7.50 -4.31 0.13
CA ILE A 106 8.64 -5.03 0.70
C ILE A 106 8.22 -5.72 1.99
N LEU A 107 8.47 -7.03 2.06
CA LEU A 107 8.21 -7.87 3.21
C LEU A 107 9.54 -8.27 3.83
N ILE A 108 9.79 -7.87 5.08
CA ILE A 108 11.01 -8.18 5.83
C ILE A 108 10.68 -8.63 7.25
N GLY A 109 11.63 -9.19 7.93
CA GLY A 109 11.48 -9.63 9.32
C GLY A 109 11.94 -11.06 9.53
N GLY A 110 12.05 -11.49 10.75
CA GLY A 110 12.47 -12.85 11.11
C GLY A 110 11.48 -13.94 10.69
N ALA A 111 10.22 -13.56 10.40
CA ALA A 111 9.21 -14.47 9.86
C ALA A 111 9.39 -14.77 8.36
N VAL A 112 10.18 -13.97 7.62
CA VAL A 112 10.49 -14.20 6.21
C VAL A 112 11.57 -15.28 6.12
N LYS A 113 11.21 -16.45 5.57
CA LYS A 113 12.11 -17.60 5.52
C LYS A 113 13.19 -17.49 4.45
N GLU A 114 12.81 -16.98 3.29
CA GLU A 114 13.68 -16.92 2.12
C GLU A 114 13.50 -15.60 1.36
N PRO A 115 14.59 -14.95 0.93
CA PRO A 115 14.49 -13.79 0.05
C PRO A 115 14.00 -14.25 -1.34
N ARG A 116 13.02 -13.54 -1.88
CA ARG A 116 12.49 -13.77 -3.24
C ARG A 116 11.94 -12.49 -3.83
N VAL A 117 11.94 -12.40 -5.13
CA VAL A 117 11.17 -11.42 -5.91
C VAL A 117 9.82 -12.04 -6.27
N VAL A 118 8.77 -11.25 -6.18
CA VAL A 118 7.39 -11.66 -6.50
C VAL A 118 6.92 -10.80 -7.65
N ASP A 119 6.77 -11.40 -8.82
CA ASP A 119 6.39 -10.72 -10.07
C ASP A 119 4.86 -10.77 -10.33
N THR A 120 4.10 -10.96 -9.27
CA THR A 120 2.63 -11.03 -9.34
C THR A 120 2.04 -9.63 -9.41
N TYR A 121 1.20 -9.39 -10.42
CA TYR A 121 0.41 -8.16 -10.49
C TYR A 121 -0.59 -8.10 -9.34
N ALA A 122 -0.55 -7.01 -8.58
CA ALA A 122 -1.35 -6.83 -7.38
C ALA A 122 -1.66 -5.34 -7.14
N SER A 123 -2.54 -5.08 -6.20
CA SER A 123 -2.85 -3.73 -5.68
C SER A 123 -2.59 -3.67 -4.17
N GLN A 124 -2.52 -2.47 -3.60
CA GLN A 124 -2.39 -2.28 -2.14
C GLN A 124 -3.51 -2.99 -1.35
N ILE A 125 -4.73 -3.04 -1.90
CA ILE A 125 -5.85 -3.74 -1.27
C ILE A 125 -5.59 -5.24 -1.07
N ASP A 126 -4.67 -5.85 -1.82
CA ASP A 126 -4.33 -7.27 -1.74
C ASP A 126 -3.45 -7.62 -0.52
N ILE A 127 -2.92 -6.61 0.16
CA ILE A 127 -2.12 -6.77 1.37
C ILE A 127 -2.92 -7.47 2.46
N ALA A 128 -4.19 -7.10 2.65
CA ALA A 128 -5.03 -7.67 3.72
C ALA A 128 -5.22 -9.18 3.58
N ALA A 129 -5.74 -9.66 2.45
CA ALA A 129 -5.93 -11.08 2.20
C ALA A 129 -4.60 -11.85 2.20
N THR A 130 -3.54 -11.22 1.69
CA THR A 130 -2.20 -11.83 1.68
C THR A 130 -1.69 -12.08 3.09
N LEU A 131 -1.72 -11.07 3.96
CA LEU A 131 -1.25 -11.20 5.34
C LEU A 131 -2.10 -12.17 6.15
N LEU A 132 -3.43 -12.06 6.08
CA LEU A 132 -4.34 -12.97 6.78
C LEU A 132 -4.14 -14.42 6.34
N SER A 133 -3.96 -14.66 5.05
CA SER A 133 -3.65 -16.00 4.54
C SER A 133 -2.34 -16.57 5.09
N GLN A 134 -1.29 -15.75 5.22
CA GLN A 134 -0.02 -16.19 5.80
C GLN A 134 -0.15 -16.53 7.30
N LEU A 135 -1.12 -15.92 7.98
CA LEU A 135 -1.45 -16.18 9.38
C LEU A 135 -2.46 -17.34 9.55
N GLY A 136 -2.95 -17.93 8.47
CA GLY A 136 -4.00 -18.98 8.50
C GLY A 136 -5.36 -18.45 8.97
N LEU A 137 -5.61 -17.15 8.81
CA LEU A 137 -6.84 -16.49 9.21
C LEU A 137 -7.80 -16.32 8.02
N PRO A 138 -9.12 -16.37 8.23
CA PRO A 138 -10.10 -16.09 7.20
C PRO A 138 -10.01 -14.63 6.74
N HIS A 139 -10.27 -14.40 5.46
CA HIS A 139 -10.21 -13.05 4.85
C HIS A 139 -11.39 -12.75 3.91
N ASP A 140 -12.48 -13.51 4.03
CA ASP A 140 -13.67 -13.39 3.18
C ASP A 140 -14.35 -12.02 3.27
N ASP A 141 -14.22 -11.34 4.40
CA ASP A 141 -14.73 -9.97 4.61
C ASP A 141 -14.02 -8.92 3.73
N PHE A 142 -12.83 -9.23 3.25
CA PHE A 142 -12.05 -8.36 2.37
C PHE A 142 -12.36 -8.65 0.89
N THR A 143 -13.59 -8.38 0.47
CA THR A 143 -14.20 -8.76 -0.82
C THR A 143 -13.34 -8.45 -2.05
N PHE A 144 -12.53 -7.38 -2.04
CA PHE A 144 -11.70 -6.94 -3.16
C PHE A 144 -10.23 -7.33 -3.02
N SER A 145 -9.84 -7.91 -1.89
CA SER A 145 -8.48 -8.30 -1.59
C SER A 145 -8.21 -9.75 -2.00
N LYS A 146 -7.05 -9.99 -2.60
CA LYS A 146 -6.61 -11.31 -3.08
C LYS A 146 -5.30 -11.70 -2.41
N ASN A 147 -5.12 -12.98 -2.12
CA ASN A 147 -3.81 -13.47 -1.69
C ASN A 147 -2.84 -13.53 -2.88
N ILE A 148 -1.83 -12.66 -2.90
CA ILE A 148 -0.85 -12.56 -3.98
C ILE A 148 0.03 -13.82 -4.12
N PHE A 149 0.12 -14.66 -3.09
CA PHE A 149 0.88 -15.89 -3.08
C PHE A 149 0.08 -17.12 -3.48
N ASN A 150 -1.23 -16.99 -3.66
CA ASN A 150 -2.07 -18.09 -4.11
C ASN A 150 -2.08 -18.14 -5.65
N PRO A 151 -1.50 -19.17 -6.30
CA PRO A 151 -1.46 -19.25 -7.75
C PRO A 151 -2.83 -19.40 -8.41
N SER A 152 -3.85 -19.76 -7.62
CA SER A 152 -5.24 -19.87 -8.10
C SER A 152 -6.03 -18.55 -7.96
N SER A 153 -5.46 -17.53 -7.34
CA SER A 153 -6.07 -16.21 -7.29
C SER A 153 -5.92 -15.49 -8.63
N PRO A 154 -6.88 -14.67 -9.04
CA PRO A 154 -6.68 -13.80 -10.21
C PRO A 154 -5.57 -12.78 -9.89
N HIS A 155 -4.58 -12.65 -10.79
CA HIS A 155 -3.45 -11.77 -10.65
C HIS A 155 -3.62 -10.52 -11.51
N PHE A 156 -4.00 -9.43 -10.89
CA PHE A 156 -4.12 -8.13 -11.54
C PHE A 156 -3.85 -6.99 -10.55
N GLY A 157 -3.29 -5.89 -11.04
CA GLY A 157 -3.31 -4.59 -10.38
C GLY A 157 -4.53 -3.78 -10.83
N TYR A 158 -5.11 -3.01 -9.91
CA TYR A 158 -6.20 -2.10 -10.20
C TYR A 158 -6.00 -0.79 -9.45
N PHE A 159 -6.20 0.32 -10.14
CA PHE A 159 -6.23 1.64 -9.53
C PHE A 159 -7.35 2.48 -10.15
N THR A 160 -7.80 3.50 -9.44
CA THR A 160 -8.79 4.44 -9.92
C THR A 160 -8.50 5.85 -9.41
N GLU A 161 -8.73 6.81 -10.28
CA GLU A 161 -8.74 8.24 -10.00
C GLU A 161 -10.15 8.79 -10.33
N PRO A 162 -10.46 10.06 -10.03
CA PRO A 162 -11.77 10.62 -10.33
C PRO A 162 -12.22 10.47 -11.80
N THR A 163 -11.27 10.52 -12.73
CA THR A 163 -11.54 10.54 -14.18
C THR A 163 -11.05 9.31 -14.93
N LEU A 164 -10.40 8.35 -14.25
CA LEU A 164 -9.88 7.17 -14.93
C LEU A 164 -9.80 5.94 -14.01
N PHE A 165 -9.68 4.77 -14.62
CA PHE A 165 -9.18 3.58 -13.95
C PHE A 165 -8.09 2.90 -14.78
N GLY A 166 -7.22 2.16 -14.10
CA GLY A 166 -6.28 1.25 -14.72
C GLY A 166 -6.47 -0.18 -14.24
N MET A 167 -6.30 -1.13 -15.15
CA MET A 167 -6.24 -2.56 -14.85
C MET A 167 -5.06 -3.19 -15.55
N VAL A 168 -4.22 -3.88 -14.80
CA VAL A 168 -2.94 -4.41 -15.27
C VAL A 168 -2.86 -5.90 -14.97
N THR A 169 -2.61 -6.69 -16.01
CA THR A 169 -2.30 -8.12 -15.95
C THR A 169 -1.01 -8.38 -16.73
N ALA A 170 -0.54 -9.62 -16.74
CA ALA A 170 0.63 -10.01 -17.54
C ALA A 170 0.38 -9.82 -19.05
N GLU A 171 -0.86 -10.03 -19.51
CA GLU A 171 -1.24 -10.01 -20.91
C GLU A 171 -1.68 -8.64 -21.42
N ASN A 172 -2.19 -7.77 -20.51
CA ASN A 172 -2.75 -6.48 -20.92
C ASN A 172 -2.61 -5.41 -19.82
N GLN A 173 -2.11 -4.24 -20.21
CA GLN A 173 -2.02 -3.04 -19.38
C GLN A 173 -2.95 -2.00 -19.98
N LEU A 174 -4.01 -1.65 -19.26
CA LEU A 174 -5.08 -0.80 -19.77
C LEU A 174 -5.36 0.38 -18.83
N VAL A 175 -5.49 1.56 -19.41
CA VAL A 175 -6.02 2.77 -18.76
C VAL A 175 -7.20 3.29 -19.54
N TYR A 176 -8.31 3.52 -18.86
CA TYR A 176 -9.56 4.00 -19.43
C TYR A 176 -9.98 5.32 -18.81
N ASN A 177 -10.27 6.31 -19.65
CA ASN A 177 -10.79 7.60 -19.23
C ASN A 177 -12.31 7.55 -19.12
N LEU A 178 -12.84 7.81 -17.95
CA LEU A 178 -14.26 7.76 -17.64
C LEU A 178 -15.05 8.93 -18.24
N ASP A 179 -14.46 10.14 -18.23
CA ASP A 179 -15.09 11.34 -18.73
C ASP A 179 -15.16 11.35 -20.26
N ALA A 180 -14.04 11.02 -20.89
CA ALA A 180 -13.96 10.95 -22.35
C ALA A 180 -14.57 9.66 -22.93
N ASN A 181 -14.82 8.66 -22.08
CA ASN A 181 -15.31 7.32 -22.47
C ASN A 181 -14.40 6.66 -23.52
N THR A 182 -13.07 6.75 -23.32
CA THR A 182 -12.07 6.26 -24.27
C THR A 182 -10.94 5.51 -23.56
N VAL A 183 -10.35 4.56 -24.28
CA VAL A 183 -9.11 3.92 -23.87
C VAL A 183 -7.95 4.88 -24.11
N GLN A 184 -7.14 5.15 -23.08
CA GLN A 184 -5.94 5.98 -23.16
C GLN A 184 -4.68 5.13 -23.38
N ILE A 185 -4.58 4.00 -22.70
CA ILE A 185 -3.47 3.05 -22.82
C ILE A 185 -4.07 1.67 -23.00
N ASP A 186 -3.53 0.91 -23.93
CA ASP A 186 -3.89 -0.49 -24.20
C ASP A 186 -2.66 -1.20 -24.76
N GLU A 187 -1.86 -1.77 -23.87
CA GLU A 187 -0.59 -2.40 -24.18
C GLU A 187 -0.57 -3.88 -23.76
N GLY A 188 0.32 -4.66 -24.35
CA GLY A 188 0.48 -6.08 -24.08
C GLY A 188 0.08 -6.97 -25.25
N THR A 189 0.04 -8.27 -25.00
CA THR A 189 -0.23 -9.31 -25.99
C THR A 189 -1.72 -9.47 -26.30
N GLU A 190 -2.58 -9.15 -25.33
CA GLU A 190 -4.05 -9.28 -25.45
C GLU A 190 -4.73 -7.92 -25.27
N LYS A 191 -4.61 -7.05 -26.27
CA LYS A 191 -5.22 -5.72 -26.25
C LYS A 191 -6.73 -5.79 -26.04
N GLY A 192 -7.23 -4.91 -25.18
CA GLY A 192 -8.66 -4.81 -24.82
C GLY A 192 -9.12 -5.84 -23.78
N ALA A 193 -8.32 -6.84 -23.40
CA ALA A 193 -8.72 -7.92 -22.50
C ALA A 193 -9.16 -7.43 -21.11
N ASN A 194 -8.63 -6.30 -20.65
CA ASN A 194 -8.93 -5.74 -19.35
C ASN A 194 -10.05 -4.69 -19.34
N LEU A 195 -10.57 -4.27 -20.50
CA LEU A 195 -11.56 -3.18 -20.57
C LEU A 195 -12.85 -3.51 -19.81
N GLU A 196 -13.51 -4.58 -20.19
CA GLU A 196 -14.79 -4.96 -19.58
C GLU A 196 -14.60 -5.49 -18.13
N LYS A 197 -13.48 -6.14 -17.85
CA LYS A 197 -13.10 -6.56 -16.49
C LYS A 197 -12.91 -5.36 -15.56
N GLY A 198 -12.19 -4.33 -16.03
CA GLY A 198 -11.96 -3.10 -15.28
C GLY A 198 -13.23 -2.31 -15.01
N LYS A 199 -14.10 -2.19 -16.01
CA LYS A 199 -15.43 -1.57 -15.85
C LYS A 199 -16.29 -2.34 -14.84
N ALA A 200 -16.34 -3.67 -14.95
CA ALA A 200 -17.09 -4.52 -14.02
C ALA A 200 -16.54 -4.43 -12.58
N PHE A 201 -15.23 -4.36 -12.43
CA PHE A 201 -14.61 -4.18 -11.11
C PHE A 201 -15.00 -2.83 -10.50
N LEU A 202 -14.91 -1.73 -11.28
CA LEU A 202 -15.33 -0.40 -10.83
C LEU A 202 -16.80 -0.39 -10.43
N GLN A 203 -17.67 -0.94 -11.25
CA GLN A 203 -19.11 -1.03 -10.95
C GLN A 203 -19.38 -1.78 -9.65
N LYS A 204 -18.75 -2.93 -9.46
CA LYS A 204 -18.87 -3.72 -8.22
C LYS A 204 -18.38 -2.94 -7.01
N LEU A 205 -17.26 -2.25 -7.12
CA LEU A 205 -16.70 -1.41 -6.06
C LEU A 205 -17.65 -0.28 -5.68
N MET A 206 -18.19 0.45 -6.66
CA MET A 206 -19.12 1.56 -6.43
C MET A 206 -20.45 1.09 -5.83
N THR A 207 -20.96 -0.06 -6.27
CA THR A 207 -22.16 -0.67 -5.69
C THR A 207 -21.92 -1.03 -4.22
N TRP A 208 -20.80 -1.69 -3.93
CA TRP A 208 -20.44 -2.09 -2.56
C TRP A 208 -20.29 -0.87 -1.64
N LEU A 209 -19.62 0.19 -2.09
CA LEU A 209 -19.50 1.44 -1.33
C LEU A 209 -20.86 2.09 -1.06
N SER A 210 -21.73 2.14 -2.08
CA SER A 210 -23.09 2.68 -1.93
C SER A 210 -23.89 1.91 -0.87
N ASP A 211 -23.83 0.58 -0.88
CA ASP A 211 -24.53 -0.26 0.09
C ASP A 211 -23.98 -0.09 1.51
N LYS A 212 -22.66 0.04 1.66
CA LYS A 212 -22.03 0.33 2.97
C LYS A 212 -22.42 1.70 3.51
N ILE A 213 -22.47 2.73 2.68
CA ILE A 213 -22.93 4.07 3.07
C ILE A 213 -24.38 4.04 3.51
N ARG A 214 -25.27 3.33 2.81
CA ARG A 214 -26.67 3.15 3.21
C ARG A 214 -26.80 2.43 4.56
N GLN A 215 -26.01 1.39 4.80
CA GLN A 215 -25.99 0.68 6.09
C GLN A 215 -25.58 1.59 7.25
N ILE A 216 -24.54 2.43 7.05
CA ILE A 216 -24.08 3.40 8.05
C ILE A 216 -25.18 4.43 8.35
N HIS A 217 -25.84 4.99 7.34
CA HIS A 217 -26.95 5.93 7.52
C HIS A 217 -28.11 5.30 8.33
N LEU A 218 -28.47 4.06 8.04
CA LEU A 218 -29.51 3.34 8.78
C LEU A 218 -29.12 3.10 10.24
N LEU A 219 -27.85 2.83 10.52
CA LEU A 219 -27.35 2.69 11.90
C LEU A 219 -27.41 4.02 12.66
N ILE A 220 -27.00 5.10 12.03
CA ILE A 220 -27.05 6.46 12.66
C ILE A 220 -28.49 6.84 12.98
N ILE A 221 -29.45 6.61 12.07
CA ILE A 221 -30.87 6.91 12.31
C ILE A 221 -31.42 6.07 13.48
N ARG A 222 -30.97 4.81 13.64
CA ARG A 222 -31.39 3.97 14.78
C ARG A 222 -30.83 4.40 16.13
N PHE A 223 -29.74 5.18 16.15
CA PHE A 223 -29.15 5.73 17.39
C PHE A 223 -29.74 7.10 17.79
N ILE A 224 -30.45 7.75 16.88
CA ILE A 224 -31.04 9.10 17.11
C ILE A 224 -32.52 9.01 17.45
N LEU A 225 -33.19 7.89 17.19
CA LEU A 225 -34.59 7.59 17.57
C LEU A 225 -34.66 6.68 18.81
#